data_8e39798c45a2bc7a697917109e6d95c1
#
_entry.id   8e39798c45a2bc7a697917109e6d95c1
#
_cell.length_a   1.000
_cell.length_b   1.000
_cell.length_c   1.000
_cell.angle_alpha   90.00
_cell.angle_beta   90.00
_cell.angle_gamma   90.00
#
_symmetry.space_group_name_H-M   'P 1'
#
loop_
_entity.id
_entity.type
_entity.pdbx_description
1 polymer ?
#
loop_
_entity_poly.entity_id
_entity_poly.type
_entity_poly.pdbx_seq_one_letter_code
_entity_poly.pdbx_strand_id
1 'polypeptide(L)'
;KRIIDECNRQGKPVIIATHMLDSMIVSSLPTKAEISDIANSVLDGASCLMLSAETAAGKYPVESVRTMSKIAKEVEDDIENKELEDTNHLTFTDCIVNAISKIDGLIDIDSIVVITSGGYTARMLASKKLRPKIVAITTKKKILRQMHILWGVVPIIIEGSIDNITNKEKEKAILAALEQGIITKTNQIILTGSVFHFKSKRTNMLEMHKVNEFLDFVKKNE
;
A
#
# COMPACT_ATOMS: atom_id res chain seq x y z
N LYS A 1 -2.78 13.17 -15.29
CA LYS A 1 -4.03 12.76 -14.59
C LYS A 1 -4.68 11.54 -15.23
N ARG A 2 -5.26 11.60 -16.47
CA ARG A 2 -5.97 10.49 -17.12
C ARG A 2 -5.18 9.17 -17.15
N ILE A 3 -3.85 9.22 -17.35
CA ILE A 3 -2.98 8.02 -17.33
C ILE A 3 -2.90 7.45 -15.91
N ILE A 4 -2.77 8.30 -14.89
CA ILE A 4 -2.74 7.90 -13.49
C ILE A 4 -4.07 7.22 -13.10
N ASP A 5 -5.19 7.84 -13.43
CA ASP A 5 -6.53 7.29 -13.17
C ASP A 5 -6.70 5.90 -13.82
N GLU A 6 -6.32 5.76 -15.10
CA GLU A 6 -6.42 4.48 -15.82
C GLU A 6 -5.51 3.39 -15.22
N CYS A 7 -4.27 3.75 -14.86
CA CYS A 7 -3.36 2.81 -14.20
C CYS A 7 -3.86 2.38 -12.83
N ASN A 8 -4.36 3.32 -12.02
CA ASN A 8 -4.95 3.01 -10.72
C ASN A 8 -6.17 2.10 -10.87
N ARG A 9 -7.04 2.35 -11.87
CA ARG A 9 -8.19 1.47 -12.19
C ARG A 9 -7.75 0.04 -12.50
N GLN A 10 -6.61 -0.14 -13.17
CA GLN A 10 -6.04 -1.45 -13.49
C GLN A 10 -5.13 -2.04 -12.39
N GLY A 11 -4.99 -1.36 -11.24
CA GLY A 11 -4.07 -1.76 -10.18
C GLY A 11 -2.59 -1.75 -10.61
N LYS A 12 -2.23 -0.91 -11.57
CA LYS A 12 -0.85 -0.75 -12.07
C LYS A 12 -0.19 0.44 -11.37
N PRO A 13 1.00 0.27 -10.76
CA PRO A 13 1.72 1.40 -10.17
C PRO A 13 2.17 2.38 -11.25
N VAL A 14 2.09 3.68 -10.92
CA VAL A 14 2.49 4.79 -11.79
C VAL A 14 3.66 5.53 -11.15
N ILE A 15 4.72 5.70 -11.89
CA ILE A 15 5.89 6.50 -11.50
C ILE A 15 5.86 7.80 -12.30
N ILE A 16 5.78 8.93 -11.62
CA ILE A 16 5.95 10.25 -12.25
C ILE A 16 7.42 10.60 -12.20
N ALA A 17 7.97 10.93 -13.35
CA ALA A 17 9.39 11.13 -13.56
C ALA A 17 9.67 12.41 -14.34
N THR A 18 10.92 12.83 -14.33
CA THR A 18 11.51 13.95 -15.07
C THR A 18 11.12 15.36 -14.57
N HIS A 19 12.14 16.21 -14.40
CA HIS A 19 12.03 17.62 -14.01
C HIS A 19 11.20 17.89 -12.74
N MET A 20 11.26 16.96 -11.77
CA MET A 20 10.48 17.09 -10.54
C MET A 20 11.02 18.18 -9.63
N LEU A 21 12.35 18.27 -9.50
CA LEU A 21 13.10 19.27 -8.73
C LEU A 21 14.35 19.72 -9.51
N ASP A 22 14.21 19.97 -10.80
CA ASP A 22 15.32 20.24 -11.73
C ASP A 22 16.17 21.42 -11.27
N SER A 23 15.57 22.48 -10.70
CA SER A 23 16.28 23.60 -10.12
C SER A 23 17.24 23.18 -8.99
N MET A 24 16.93 22.10 -8.28
CA MET A 24 17.75 21.61 -7.16
C MET A 24 19.01 20.86 -7.62
N ILE A 25 19.24 20.69 -8.91
CA ILE A 25 20.54 20.26 -9.45
C ILE A 25 21.62 21.26 -9.02
N VAL A 26 21.30 22.55 -9.01
CA VAL A 26 22.25 23.64 -8.72
C VAL A 26 21.85 24.56 -7.55
N SER A 27 20.58 24.55 -7.15
CA SER A 27 20.00 25.36 -6.05
C SER A 27 19.63 24.47 -4.86
N SER A 28 19.77 24.99 -3.64
CA SER A 28 19.33 24.27 -2.41
C SER A 28 17.83 24.32 -2.18
N LEU A 29 17.10 25.13 -2.94
CA LEU A 29 15.64 25.30 -2.80
C LEU A 29 14.97 25.11 -4.17
N PRO A 30 13.80 24.45 -4.19
CA PRO A 30 13.00 24.30 -5.40
C PRO A 30 12.26 25.58 -5.77
N THR A 31 11.78 25.64 -7.00
CA THR A 31 10.84 26.66 -7.45
C THR A 31 9.41 26.35 -6.95
N LYS A 32 8.54 27.37 -6.92
CA LYS A 32 7.12 27.20 -6.59
C LYS A 32 6.39 26.27 -7.56
N ALA A 33 6.76 26.30 -8.84
CA ALA A 33 6.17 25.44 -9.86
C ALA A 33 6.48 23.97 -9.57
N GLU A 34 7.74 23.63 -9.27
CA GLU A 34 8.16 22.25 -8.92
C GLU A 34 7.45 21.73 -7.68
N ILE A 35 7.28 22.57 -6.63
CA ILE A 35 6.50 22.20 -5.44
C ILE A 35 5.07 21.87 -5.84
N SER A 36 4.43 22.70 -6.67
CA SER A 36 3.06 22.48 -7.13
C SER A 36 2.93 21.23 -7.99
N ASP A 37 3.89 20.94 -8.87
CA ASP A 37 3.89 19.77 -9.74
C ASP A 37 4.02 18.46 -8.94
N ILE A 38 4.86 18.45 -7.89
CA ILE A 38 4.97 17.33 -6.96
C ILE A 38 3.65 17.13 -6.22
N ALA A 39 3.10 18.19 -5.62
CA ALA A 39 1.84 18.14 -4.88
C ALA A 39 0.70 17.62 -5.76
N ASN A 40 0.54 18.16 -6.97
CA ASN A 40 -0.47 17.70 -7.92
C ASN A 40 -0.27 16.24 -8.35
N SER A 41 0.97 15.80 -8.53
CA SER A 41 1.25 14.40 -8.87
C SER A 41 0.81 13.43 -7.77
N VAL A 42 1.01 13.80 -6.50
CA VAL A 42 0.55 13.04 -5.33
C VAL A 42 -0.97 13.04 -5.26
N LEU A 43 -1.61 14.22 -5.32
CA LEU A 43 -3.07 14.38 -5.27
C LEU A 43 -3.79 13.69 -6.44
N ASP A 44 -3.17 13.63 -7.61
CA ASP A 44 -3.69 12.86 -8.76
C ASP A 44 -3.60 11.34 -8.52
N GLY A 45 -2.83 10.89 -7.52
CA GLY A 45 -2.75 9.50 -7.11
C GLY A 45 -1.59 8.72 -7.73
N ALA A 46 -0.46 9.37 -8.03
CA ALA A 46 0.77 8.67 -8.41
C ALA A 46 1.19 7.66 -7.34
N SER A 47 1.78 6.55 -7.74
CA SER A 47 2.30 5.54 -6.80
C SER A 47 3.69 5.90 -6.29
N CYS A 48 4.51 6.49 -7.14
CA CYS A 48 5.87 6.92 -6.85
C CYS A 48 6.21 8.21 -7.61
N LEU A 49 7.14 8.98 -7.05
CA LEU A 49 7.82 10.09 -7.68
C LEU A 49 9.28 9.72 -7.88
N MET A 50 9.88 10.12 -8.99
CA MET A 50 11.27 9.80 -9.32
C MET A 50 12.12 11.06 -9.47
N LEU A 51 13.24 11.10 -8.78
CA LEU A 51 14.33 12.04 -9.02
C LEU A 51 15.35 11.43 -9.99
N SER A 52 15.94 12.23 -10.83
CA SER A 52 16.92 11.83 -11.85
C SER A 52 18.26 12.53 -11.63
N ALA A 53 18.55 13.59 -12.39
CA ALA A 53 19.78 14.36 -12.29
C ALA A 53 19.95 15.02 -10.92
N GLU A 54 18.88 15.36 -10.24
CA GLU A 54 18.85 15.97 -8.90
C GLU A 54 19.64 15.12 -7.88
N THR A 55 19.55 13.79 -8.01
CA THR A 55 20.24 12.84 -7.13
C THR A 55 21.46 12.18 -7.76
N ALA A 56 21.54 12.11 -9.11
CA ALA A 56 22.64 11.45 -9.81
C ALA A 56 23.85 12.36 -10.04
N ALA A 57 23.62 13.66 -10.27
CA ALA A 57 24.67 14.63 -10.62
C ALA A 57 24.51 15.99 -9.93
N GLY A 58 23.40 16.22 -9.21
CA GLY A 58 23.10 17.47 -8.53
C GLY A 58 24.02 17.78 -7.35
N LYS A 59 24.06 19.05 -6.96
CA LYS A 59 24.82 19.52 -5.80
C LYS A 59 24.11 19.24 -4.46
N TYR A 60 22.79 19.01 -4.49
CA TYR A 60 21.92 18.88 -3.31
C TYR A 60 21.09 17.58 -3.32
N PRO A 61 21.71 16.39 -3.47
CA PRO A 61 20.95 15.13 -3.65
C PRO A 61 20.11 14.75 -2.43
N VAL A 62 20.61 14.93 -1.23
CA VAL A 62 19.91 14.59 0.02
C VAL A 62 18.75 15.56 0.28
N GLU A 63 18.99 16.85 0.05
CA GLU A 63 17.99 17.91 0.17
C GLU A 63 16.85 17.72 -0.83
N SER A 64 17.16 17.30 -2.06
CA SER A 64 16.14 17.00 -3.09
C SER A 64 15.21 15.88 -2.64
N VAL A 65 15.75 14.78 -2.10
CA VAL A 65 14.92 13.67 -1.55
C VAL A 65 14.08 14.14 -0.37
N ARG A 66 14.68 14.89 0.56
CA ARG A 66 13.97 15.42 1.73
C ARG A 66 12.84 16.38 1.34
N THR A 67 13.11 17.26 0.38
CA THR A 67 12.12 18.22 -0.15
C THR A 67 10.94 17.49 -0.79
N MET A 68 11.21 16.56 -1.71
CA MET A 68 10.16 15.75 -2.33
C MET A 68 9.33 14.98 -1.31
N SER A 69 9.98 14.32 -0.35
CA SER A 69 9.31 13.58 0.73
C SER A 69 8.46 14.49 1.61
N LYS A 70 8.94 15.70 1.93
CA LYS A 70 8.18 16.67 2.72
C LYS A 70 6.92 17.12 1.99
N ILE A 71 7.05 17.51 0.72
CA ILE A 71 5.91 17.96 -0.10
C ILE A 71 4.87 16.83 -0.20
N ALA A 72 5.32 15.59 -0.50
CA ALA A 72 4.41 14.45 -0.61
C ALA A 72 3.62 14.23 0.69
N LYS A 73 4.29 14.23 1.83
CA LYS A 73 3.65 14.03 3.15
C LYS A 73 2.62 15.11 3.51
N GLU A 74 2.89 16.37 3.14
CA GLU A 74 1.98 17.49 3.44
C GLU A 74 0.64 17.40 2.69
N VAL A 75 0.60 16.67 1.57
CA VAL A 75 -0.60 16.58 0.73
C VAL A 75 -1.22 15.17 0.68
N GLU A 76 -0.57 14.16 1.28
CA GLU A 76 -1.08 12.79 1.27
C GLU A 76 -2.43 12.65 1.96
N ASP A 77 -2.66 13.41 3.03
CA ASP A 77 -3.91 13.38 3.80
C ASP A 77 -5.10 14.00 3.03
N ASP A 78 -4.82 14.81 2.01
CA ASP A 78 -5.82 15.45 1.15
C ASP A 78 -6.19 14.58 -0.08
N ILE A 79 -5.63 13.38 -0.20
CA ILE A 79 -5.98 12.46 -1.28
C ILE A 79 -7.40 11.95 -1.07
N GLU A 80 -8.31 12.34 -1.96
CA GLU A 80 -9.67 11.81 -1.96
C GLU A 80 -9.69 10.35 -2.41
N ASN A 81 -10.36 9.49 -1.63
CA ASN A 81 -10.66 8.12 -2.03
C ASN A 81 -11.60 8.14 -3.23
N LYS A 82 -11.07 7.96 -4.43
CA LYS A 82 -11.87 7.89 -5.65
C LYS A 82 -12.59 6.55 -5.71
N GLU A 83 -13.92 6.56 -5.61
CA GLU A 83 -14.71 5.39 -6.01
C GLU A 83 -14.48 5.14 -7.51
N LEU A 84 -13.88 4.01 -7.83
CA LEU A 84 -13.76 3.59 -9.22
C LEU A 84 -15.08 2.92 -9.62
N GLU A 85 -15.93 3.65 -10.32
CA GLU A 85 -17.29 3.25 -10.74
C GLU A 85 -17.32 2.24 -11.90
N ASP A 86 -16.31 1.42 -12.11
CA ASP A 86 -16.40 0.40 -13.15
C ASP A 86 -16.98 -0.91 -12.58
N THR A 87 -18.30 -1.07 -12.74
CA THR A 87 -19.04 -2.26 -12.30
C THR A 87 -19.03 -3.41 -13.31
N ASN A 88 -18.43 -3.23 -14.47
CA ASN A 88 -18.40 -4.25 -15.50
C ASN A 88 -17.28 -5.28 -15.21
N HIS A 89 -17.69 -6.54 -15.01
CA HIS A 89 -16.78 -7.69 -14.81
C HIS A 89 -15.93 -7.69 -13.53
N LEU A 90 -16.55 -7.34 -12.38
CA LEU A 90 -15.87 -7.41 -11.07
C LEU A 90 -15.47 -8.85 -10.73
N THR A 91 -14.24 -9.04 -10.28
CA THR A 91 -13.78 -10.28 -9.67
C THR A 91 -14.12 -10.31 -8.17
N PHE A 92 -14.05 -11.49 -7.52
CA PHE A 92 -14.18 -11.58 -6.06
C PHE A 92 -13.18 -10.69 -5.32
N THR A 93 -11.95 -10.58 -5.83
CA THR A 93 -10.93 -9.70 -5.24
C THR A 93 -11.35 -8.24 -5.32
N ASP A 94 -11.93 -7.80 -6.44
CA ASP A 94 -12.41 -6.42 -6.61
C ASP A 94 -13.56 -6.11 -5.64
N CYS A 95 -14.48 -7.06 -5.44
CA CYS A 95 -15.57 -6.92 -4.46
C CYS A 95 -15.02 -6.75 -3.04
N ILE A 96 -14.02 -7.55 -2.63
CA ILE A 96 -13.39 -7.44 -1.32
C ILE A 96 -12.64 -6.12 -1.16
N VAL A 97 -11.87 -5.72 -2.16
CA VAL A 97 -11.13 -4.43 -2.16
C VAL A 97 -12.09 -3.25 -2.06
N ASN A 98 -13.20 -3.28 -2.80
CA ASN A 98 -14.24 -2.25 -2.72
C ASN A 98 -14.95 -2.24 -1.35
N ALA A 99 -15.21 -3.42 -0.75
CA ALA A 99 -15.76 -3.50 0.59
C ALA A 99 -14.79 -2.89 1.63
N ILE A 100 -13.49 -3.20 1.55
CA ILE A 100 -12.46 -2.63 2.42
C ILE A 100 -12.41 -1.10 2.26
N SER A 101 -12.46 -0.59 1.03
CA SER A 101 -12.48 0.86 0.77
C SER A 101 -13.68 1.57 1.39
N LYS A 102 -14.86 0.93 1.40
CA LYS A 102 -16.06 1.47 2.06
C LYS A 102 -15.95 1.42 3.58
N ILE A 103 -15.37 0.36 4.15
CA ILE A 103 -15.16 0.21 5.59
C ILE A 103 -14.23 1.32 6.10
N ASP A 104 -13.15 1.66 5.36
CA ASP A 104 -12.21 2.74 5.71
C ASP A 104 -12.90 4.10 5.89
N GLY A 105 -13.99 4.35 5.15
CA GLY A 105 -14.79 5.56 5.31
C GLY A 105 -15.80 5.55 6.47
N LEU A 106 -16.05 4.39 7.10
CA LEU A 106 -17.08 4.20 8.12
C LEU A 106 -16.53 4.09 9.54
N ILE A 107 -15.37 3.47 9.68
CA ILE A 107 -14.73 3.22 10.98
C ILE A 107 -13.22 3.44 10.88
N ASP A 108 -12.60 3.76 12.01
CA ASP A 108 -11.15 3.89 12.07
C ASP A 108 -10.48 2.52 12.06
N ILE A 109 -9.73 2.26 10.99
CA ILE A 109 -8.87 1.10 10.82
C ILE A 109 -7.42 1.55 10.82
N ASP A 110 -6.60 0.96 11.67
CA ASP A 110 -5.17 1.33 11.78
C ASP A 110 -4.34 0.74 10.64
N SER A 111 -4.65 -0.51 10.23
CA SER A 111 -3.90 -1.20 9.19
C SER A 111 -4.71 -2.29 8.49
N ILE A 112 -4.36 -2.55 7.23
CA ILE A 112 -4.89 -3.65 6.44
C ILE A 112 -3.77 -4.68 6.27
N VAL A 113 -3.92 -5.86 6.87
CA VAL A 113 -2.98 -6.97 6.73
C VAL A 113 -3.43 -7.84 5.57
N VAL A 114 -2.63 -7.90 4.50
CA VAL A 114 -2.94 -8.70 3.32
C VAL A 114 -1.94 -9.83 3.14
N ILE A 115 -2.41 -11.09 3.20
CA ILE A 115 -1.58 -12.27 2.95
C ILE A 115 -1.68 -12.61 1.47
N THR A 116 -0.56 -12.51 0.74
CA THR A 116 -0.56 -12.62 -0.72
C THR A 116 0.63 -13.37 -1.29
N SER A 117 0.37 -14.30 -2.20
CA SER A 117 1.42 -15.04 -2.91
C SER A 117 1.91 -14.34 -4.19
N GLY A 118 1.11 -13.44 -4.77
CA GLY A 118 1.38 -12.76 -6.04
C GLY A 118 1.36 -11.23 -5.97
N GLY A 119 1.01 -10.65 -4.84
CA GLY A 119 0.94 -9.19 -4.67
C GLY A 119 -0.28 -8.53 -5.32
N TYR A 120 -1.18 -9.29 -5.97
CA TYR A 120 -2.31 -8.71 -6.71
C TYR A 120 -3.25 -7.91 -5.78
N THR A 121 -3.69 -8.52 -4.67
CA THR A 121 -4.58 -7.86 -3.70
C THR A 121 -3.95 -6.60 -3.10
N ALA A 122 -2.65 -6.66 -2.75
CA ALA A 122 -1.93 -5.51 -2.25
C ALA A 122 -1.90 -4.36 -3.28
N ARG A 123 -1.72 -4.67 -4.59
CA ARG A 123 -1.77 -3.66 -5.66
C ARG A 123 -3.15 -3.04 -5.80
N MET A 124 -4.20 -3.86 -5.76
CA MET A 124 -5.57 -3.37 -5.86
C MET A 124 -5.96 -2.50 -4.66
N LEU A 125 -5.53 -2.86 -3.45
CA LEU A 125 -5.71 -2.02 -2.26
C LEU A 125 -4.92 -0.71 -2.36
N ALA A 126 -3.65 -0.77 -2.78
CA ALA A 126 -2.81 0.42 -2.97
C ALA A 126 -3.38 1.41 -4.00
N SER A 127 -4.05 0.91 -5.04
CA SER A 127 -4.68 1.76 -6.07
C SER A 127 -5.87 2.56 -5.54
N LYS A 128 -6.50 2.13 -4.44
CA LYS A 128 -7.61 2.84 -3.79
C LYS A 128 -7.15 4.01 -2.93
N LYS A 129 -5.83 4.16 -2.67
CA LYS A 129 -5.27 5.24 -1.85
C LYS A 129 -5.93 5.33 -0.46
N LEU A 130 -6.06 4.17 0.20
CA LEU A 130 -6.69 4.06 1.52
C LEU A 130 -5.81 4.72 2.60
N ARG A 131 -6.43 5.26 3.66
CA ARG A 131 -5.73 5.87 4.79
C ARG A 131 -4.91 4.88 5.62
N PRO A 132 -5.44 3.67 5.94
CA PRO A 132 -4.69 2.68 6.69
C PRO A 132 -3.47 2.16 5.93
N LYS A 133 -2.38 1.88 6.64
CA LYS A 133 -1.21 1.21 6.06
C LYS A 133 -1.58 -0.19 5.59
N ILE A 134 -1.10 -0.57 4.41
CA ILE A 134 -1.27 -1.91 3.85
C ILE A 134 -0.04 -2.74 4.20
N VAL A 135 -0.17 -3.66 5.15
CA VAL A 135 0.90 -4.59 5.55
C VAL A 135 0.79 -5.83 4.69
N ALA A 136 1.64 -5.95 3.68
CA ALA A 136 1.57 -7.03 2.70
C ALA A 136 2.51 -8.19 3.04
N ILE A 137 1.95 -9.31 3.46
CA ILE A 137 2.69 -10.50 3.90
C ILE A 137 2.87 -11.46 2.73
N THR A 138 4.10 -11.87 2.48
CA THR A 138 4.42 -12.85 1.42
C THR A 138 5.57 -13.78 1.85
N THR A 139 5.68 -14.93 1.19
CA THR A 139 6.81 -15.87 1.34
C THR A 139 7.83 -15.75 0.21
N LYS A 140 7.58 -14.89 -0.80
CA LYS A 140 8.37 -14.80 -2.03
C LYS A 140 9.18 -13.51 -2.08
N LYS A 141 10.51 -13.60 -2.03
CA LYS A 141 11.43 -12.44 -2.14
C LYS A 141 11.19 -11.57 -3.37
N LYS A 142 10.84 -12.18 -4.53
CA LYS A 142 10.52 -11.43 -5.75
C LYS A 142 9.29 -10.55 -5.55
N ILE A 143 8.23 -11.08 -4.97
CA ILE A 143 6.98 -10.36 -4.73
C ILE A 143 7.17 -9.27 -3.68
N LEU A 144 7.90 -9.55 -2.59
CA LEU A 144 8.31 -8.55 -1.60
C LEU A 144 8.92 -7.32 -2.29
N ARG A 145 9.95 -7.52 -3.13
CA ARG A 145 10.64 -6.44 -3.84
C ARG A 145 9.70 -5.64 -4.76
N GLN A 146 8.79 -6.33 -5.45
CA GLN A 146 7.81 -5.69 -6.34
C GLN A 146 6.79 -4.82 -5.57
N MET A 147 6.45 -5.20 -4.35
CA MET A 147 5.47 -4.45 -3.55
C MET A 147 6.02 -3.15 -2.95
N HIS A 148 7.34 -2.96 -2.87
CA HIS A 148 7.94 -1.73 -2.34
C HIS A 148 7.64 -0.47 -3.17
N ILE A 149 7.25 -0.60 -4.43
CA ILE A 149 6.86 0.53 -5.28
C ILE A 149 5.36 0.87 -5.19
N LEU A 150 4.62 0.14 -4.36
CA LEU A 150 3.18 0.37 -4.18
C LEU A 150 2.95 1.41 -3.10
N TRP A 151 2.06 2.36 -3.38
CA TRP A 151 1.70 3.40 -2.43
C TRP A 151 1.07 2.81 -1.16
N GLY A 152 1.52 3.28 0.00
CA GLY A 152 0.99 2.87 1.31
C GLY A 152 1.25 1.42 1.71
N VAL A 153 2.04 0.66 0.93
CA VAL A 153 2.33 -0.75 1.19
C VAL A 153 3.66 -0.93 1.92
N VAL A 154 3.60 -1.63 3.04
CA VAL A 154 4.77 -2.11 3.78
C VAL A 154 4.85 -3.63 3.61
N PRO A 155 5.72 -4.13 2.73
CA PRO A 155 5.81 -5.57 2.47
C PRO A 155 6.70 -6.27 3.50
N ILE A 156 6.23 -7.42 4.00
CA ILE A 156 6.95 -8.27 4.96
C ILE A 156 7.10 -9.67 4.36
N ILE A 157 8.28 -10.25 4.55
CA ILE A 157 8.52 -11.67 4.23
C ILE A 157 8.38 -12.52 5.47
N ILE A 158 7.66 -13.65 5.34
CA ILE A 158 7.61 -14.68 6.36
C ILE A 158 8.07 -16.03 5.78
N GLU A 159 8.56 -16.91 6.64
CA GLU A 159 8.91 -18.27 6.24
C GLU A 159 7.70 -19.20 6.23
N GLY A 160 7.75 -20.25 5.40
CA GLY A 160 6.72 -21.27 5.28
C GLY A 160 5.86 -21.14 4.03
N SER A 161 4.64 -21.67 4.06
CA SER A 161 3.66 -21.59 2.98
C SER A 161 2.49 -20.73 3.39
N ILE A 162 2.00 -19.93 2.45
CA ILE A 162 0.73 -19.18 2.58
C ILE A 162 -0.31 -19.71 1.60
N ASP A 163 -0.11 -20.91 1.15
CA ASP A 163 -0.99 -21.53 0.16
C ASP A 163 -2.37 -21.87 0.75
N ASN A 164 -2.46 -22.11 2.04
CA ASN A 164 -3.73 -22.24 2.77
C ASN A 164 -3.64 -21.41 4.05
N ILE A 165 -4.42 -20.34 4.12
CA ILE A 165 -4.39 -19.43 5.26
C ILE A 165 -5.29 -19.99 6.37
N THR A 166 -4.67 -20.62 7.36
CA THR A 166 -5.31 -21.04 8.63
C THR A 166 -5.09 -19.98 9.71
N ASN A 167 -5.64 -20.18 10.90
CA ASN A 167 -5.41 -19.27 12.03
C ASN A 167 -3.92 -19.16 12.38
N LYS A 168 -3.14 -20.22 12.18
CA LYS A 168 -1.69 -20.22 12.41
C LYS A 168 -0.94 -19.30 11.43
N GLU A 169 -1.29 -19.32 10.15
CA GLU A 169 -0.70 -18.40 9.16
C GLU A 169 -1.12 -16.95 9.39
N LYS A 170 -2.38 -16.73 9.84
CA LYS A 170 -2.85 -15.41 10.23
C LYS A 170 -2.09 -14.87 11.45
N GLU A 171 -1.93 -15.69 12.50
CA GLU A 171 -1.15 -15.35 13.68
C GLU A 171 0.29 -15.00 13.31
N LYS A 172 0.95 -15.86 12.54
CA LYS A 172 2.31 -15.64 12.06
C LYS A 172 2.46 -14.31 11.31
N ALA A 173 1.48 -13.97 10.46
CA ALA A 173 1.46 -12.71 9.73
C ALA A 173 1.34 -11.51 10.67
N ILE A 174 0.45 -11.59 11.66
CA ILE A 174 0.23 -10.53 12.66
C ILE A 174 1.46 -10.38 13.57
N LEU A 175 2.05 -11.47 14.03
CA LEU A 175 3.27 -11.44 14.86
C LEU A 175 4.43 -10.81 14.10
N ALA A 176 4.64 -11.15 12.83
CA ALA A 176 5.68 -10.55 12.00
C ALA A 176 5.50 -9.03 11.83
N ALA A 177 4.26 -8.55 11.74
CA ALA A 177 3.95 -7.12 11.67
C ALA A 177 4.18 -6.41 13.02
N LEU A 178 3.89 -7.08 14.15
CA LEU A 178 4.17 -6.60 15.50
C LEU A 178 5.67 -6.50 15.78
N GLU A 179 6.43 -7.54 15.44
CA GLU A 179 7.89 -7.59 15.63
C GLU A 179 8.61 -6.47 14.89
N GLN A 180 8.10 -6.07 13.72
CA GLN A 180 8.63 -4.94 12.96
C GLN A 180 8.10 -3.57 13.43
N GLY A 181 7.24 -3.53 14.45
CA GLY A 181 6.66 -2.30 14.98
C GLY A 181 5.72 -1.57 14.01
N ILE A 182 5.19 -2.27 12.99
CA ILE A 182 4.28 -1.67 11.99
C ILE A 182 2.88 -1.57 12.54
N ILE A 183 2.45 -2.55 13.36
CA ILE A 183 1.20 -2.55 14.11
C ILE A 183 1.48 -2.70 15.59
N THR A 184 0.47 -2.41 16.42
CA THR A 184 0.50 -2.60 17.87
C THR A 184 -0.61 -3.55 18.31
N LYS A 185 -0.54 -4.04 19.57
CA LYS A 185 -1.57 -4.94 20.12
C LYS A 185 -2.96 -4.31 20.23
N THR A 186 -3.04 -2.98 20.27
CA THR A 186 -4.30 -2.23 20.40
C THR A 186 -4.91 -1.87 19.06
N ASN A 187 -4.20 -2.08 17.95
CA ASN A 187 -4.67 -1.71 16.63
C ASN A 187 -5.90 -2.52 16.20
N GLN A 188 -6.81 -1.83 15.51
CA GLN A 188 -7.89 -2.43 14.74
C GLN A 188 -7.41 -2.70 13.32
N ILE A 189 -7.50 -3.95 12.90
CA ILE A 189 -6.99 -4.37 11.59
C ILE A 189 -8.07 -5.03 10.75
N ILE A 190 -7.96 -4.85 9.44
CA ILE A 190 -8.61 -5.73 8.47
C ILE A 190 -7.60 -6.78 8.04
N LEU A 191 -7.98 -8.04 8.10
CA LEU A 191 -7.19 -9.16 7.60
C LEU A 191 -7.83 -9.71 6.33
N THR A 192 -7.06 -9.82 5.25
CA THR A 192 -7.53 -10.30 3.95
C THR A 192 -6.54 -11.23 3.27
N GLY A 193 -7.05 -12.13 2.46
CA GLY A 193 -6.24 -13.12 1.78
C GLY A 193 -7.09 -14.22 1.13
N SER A 194 -6.49 -15.39 0.86
CA SER A 194 -7.17 -16.54 0.27
C SER A 194 -7.15 -17.73 1.24
N VAL A 195 -8.31 -18.13 1.77
CA VAL A 195 -8.45 -19.21 2.79
C VAL A 195 -8.38 -20.60 2.16
N PHE A 196 -8.75 -20.76 0.89
CA PHE A 196 -8.77 -22.06 0.23
C PHE A 196 -8.09 -22.03 -1.13
N HIS A 197 -7.39 -23.14 -1.45
CA HIS A 197 -6.79 -23.39 -2.76
C HIS A 197 -7.86 -23.78 -3.79
N PHE A 198 -8.64 -22.80 -4.23
CA PHE A 198 -9.23 -22.95 -5.56
C PHE A 198 -8.16 -22.67 -6.62
N LYS A 199 -8.21 -23.35 -7.76
CA LYS A 199 -7.29 -23.13 -8.90
C LYS A 199 -7.14 -21.63 -9.28
N SER A 200 -8.07 -20.79 -8.85
CA SER A 200 -8.13 -19.35 -9.15
C SER A 200 -7.26 -18.45 -8.27
N LYS A 201 -6.71 -18.92 -7.14
CA LYS A 201 -5.90 -18.11 -6.17
C LYS A 201 -6.48 -16.72 -5.88
N ARG A 202 -7.81 -16.59 -5.81
CA ARG A 202 -8.50 -15.30 -5.62
C ARG A 202 -8.65 -15.01 -4.14
N THR A 203 -8.53 -13.73 -3.76
CA THR A 203 -8.87 -13.25 -2.41
C THR A 203 -10.34 -13.52 -2.15
N ASN A 204 -10.64 -14.20 -1.03
CA ASN A 204 -11.98 -14.61 -0.64
C ASN A 204 -12.26 -14.46 0.86
N MET A 205 -11.37 -13.78 1.60
CA MET A 205 -11.47 -13.57 3.03
C MET A 205 -11.40 -12.07 3.33
N LEU A 206 -12.29 -11.62 4.21
CA LEU A 206 -12.25 -10.32 4.87
C LEU A 206 -12.65 -10.54 6.33
N GLU A 207 -11.75 -10.23 7.23
CA GLU A 207 -11.99 -10.33 8.68
C GLU A 207 -11.55 -9.01 9.33
N MET A 208 -12.22 -8.65 10.43
CA MET A 208 -11.91 -7.46 11.21
C MET A 208 -11.59 -7.88 12.64
N HIS A 209 -10.45 -7.44 13.16
CA HIS A 209 -9.99 -7.84 14.48
C HIS A 209 -9.33 -6.68 15.22
N LYS A 210 -9.42 -6.71 16.54
CA LYS A 210 -8.39 -6.09 17.39
C LYS A 210 -7.26 -7.10 17.55
N VAL A 211 -6.04 -6.66 17.39
CA VAL A 211 -4.85 -7.53 17.37
C VAL A 211 -4.75 -8.39 18.64
N ASN A 212 -4.94 -7.79 19.83
CA ASN A 212 -4.90 -8.52 21.11
C ASN A 212 -5.99 -9.60 21.20
N GLU A 213 -7.23 -9.28 20.82
CA GLU A 213 -8.36 -10.20 20.89
C GLU A 213 -8.15 -11.41 19.97
N PHE A 214 -7.62 -11.18 18.77
CA PHE A 214 -7.29 -12.25 17.84
C PHE A 214 -6.19 -13.18 18.37
N LEU A 215 -5.11 -12.63 18.91
CA LEU A 215 -4.00 -13.42 19.46
C LEU A 215 -4.41 -14.24 20.68
N ASP A 216 -5.27 -13.68 21.54
CA ASP A 216 -5.81 -14.40 22.71
C ASP A 216 -6.76 -15.52 22.27
N PHE A 217 -7.54 -15.31 21.21
CA PHE A 217 -8.41 -16.35 20.65
C PHE A 217 -7.61 -17.52 20.08
N VAL A 218 -6.54 -17.25 19.31
CA VAL A 218 -5.72 -18.31 18.71
C VAL A 218 -5.05 -19.15 19.81
N LYS A 219 -4.43 -18.50 20.82
CA LYS A 219 -3.78 -19.19 21.95
C LYS A 219 -4.71 -20.09 22.78
N LYS A 220 -6.00 -19.77 22.85
CA LYS A 220 -7.00 -20.60 23.60
C LYS A 220 -7.46 -21.83 22.81
N ASN A 221 -7.23 -21.84 21.50
CA ASN A 221 -7.71 -22.89 20.62
C ASN A 221 -6.57 -23.73 19.99
N GLU A 222 -5.32 -23.53 20.42
CA GLU A 222 -4.19 -24.46 20.25
C GLU A 222 -4.15 -25.47 21.40
#